data_74064d239f8abbdd9dd2d308f423defd
#
_entry.id   74064d239f8abbdd9dd2d308f423defd
#
_cell.length_a   1.000
_cell.length_b   1.000
_cell.length_c   1.000
_cell.angle_alpha   90.00
_cell.angle_beta   90.00
_cell.angle_gamma   90.00
#
_symmetry.space_group_name_H-M   'P 1'
#
loop_
_entity.id
_entity.type
_entity.pdbx_description
1 polymer ?
#
loop_
_entity_poly.entity_id
_entity_poly.type
_entity_poly.pdbx_seq_one_letter_code
_entity_poly.pdbx_strand_id
1 'polypeptide(L)'
;PNYNGGNLENKGNNGATMTSIHNYFANGQDSSAISLANSNLVGVSDDAGTNGYGYYLSWGNMYIDFKNVSSNNDVTNYTRDLDLKTAIAGVNYDKGSTHYSRENFTSYPDNVIVTHITADGSEKISLDVSVEPDNSRGSAINGIGDSSYQRTWDTTVSDGRISINGQLTDNQMKFSSQTQVITDNAGTVTDGDGKVSVSGASEVTIITSMGTDYKDEYPSYRTGETASELTNRVKWYVDQAAVKTYEELKANHVSDYQEIFNRVDLNLGQTVSTKTTDALLSAYKAGTASEAERRQLEVMLFQYGRFMTIESSRETKTDGNGYVRETLPSNLQGLWVGANNSPWHSDYHMNVNLQMNYWPTYSTNMAECGQPLIDYIDALREPGRVTAAI
;
A
#
# COMPACT_ATOMS: atom_id res chain seq x y z
N PRO A 1 -3.33 -2.46 8.44
CA PRO A 1 -2.63 -3.50 9.22
C PRO A 1 -3.60 -4.35 10.01
N ASN A 2 -3.27 -5.62 10.16
CA ASN A 2 -3.95 -6.51 11.09
C ASN A 2 -3.18 -6.46 12.41
N TYR A 3 -3.81 -5.98 13.49
CA TYR A 3 -3.18 -5.84 14.80
C TYR A 3 -3.90 -6.67 15.84
N ASN A 4 -3.19 -7.61 16.43
CA ASN A 4 -3.67 -8.43 17.53
C ASN A 4 -3.16 -7.98 18.92
N GLY A 5 -2.29 -6.98 18.95
CA GLY A 5 -1.60 -6.60 20.17
C GLY A 5 -0.57 -7.64 20.62
N GLY A 6 0.47 -7.20 21.28
CA GLY A 6 1.40 -8.09 21.98
C GLY A 6 0.77 -8.61 23.28
N ASN A 7 1.45 -9.53 23.94
CA ASN A 7 1.09 -9.93 25.30
C ASN A 7 1.41 -8.77 26.27
N LEU A 8 0.37 -8.14 26.77
CA LEU A 8 0.45 -7.05 27.76
C LEU A 8 0.11 -7.52 29.18
N GLU A 9 0.07 -8.85 29.41
CA GLU A 9 -0.17 -9.40 30.74
C GLU A 9 1.04 -9.15 31.64
N ASN A 10 0.81 -8.56 32.79
CA ASN A 10 1.86 -8.32 33.79
C ASN A 10 2.21 -9.63 34.52
N LYS A 11 2.97 -10.51 33.86
CA LYS A 11 3.53 -11.73 34.46
C LYS A 11 4.81 -11.46 35.24
N GLY A 12 5.42 -10.30 35.03
CA GLY A 12 6.65 -9.86 35.72
C GLY A 12 6.39 -9.42 37.17
N ASN A 13 5.14 -9.34 37.60
CA ASN A 13 4.73 -8.97 38.96
C ASN A 13 5.36 -7.63 39.41
N ASN A 14 5.22 -6.60 38.57
CA ASN A 14 5.74 -5.25 38.80
C ASN A 14 7.24 -5.23 39.16
N GLY A 15 8.05 -5.98 38.44
CA GLY A 15 9.48 -6.05 38.60
C GLY A 15 9.99 -7.05 39.65
N ALA A 16 9.12 -7.70 40.42
CA ALA A 16 9.54 -8.69 41.40
C ALA A 16 10.19 -9.92 40.76
N THR A 17 9.77 -10.29 39.55
CA THR A 17 10.37 -11.36 38.76
C THR A 17 11.82 -11.02 38.36
N MET A 18 12.11 -9.76 38.02
CA MET A 18 13.49 -9.32 37.73
C MET A 18 14.41 -9.54 38.92
N THR A 19 13.96 -9.22 40.14
CA THR A 19 14.72 -9.45 41.36
C THR A 19 15.06 -10.95 41.51
N SER A 20 14.08 -11.84 41.25
CA SER A 20 14.30 -13.27 41.32
C SER A 20 15.27 -13.75 40.24
N ILE A 21 15.18 -13.23 39.01
CA ILE A 21 16.11 -13.55 37.91
C ILE A 21 17.55 -13.12 38.27
N HIS A 22 17.73 -11.92 38.80
CA HIS A 22 19.02 -11.44 39.25
C HIS A 22 19.62 -12.33 40.36
N ASN A 23 18.78 -12.77 41.32
CA ASN A 23 19.22 -13.67 42.36
C ASN A 23 19.64 -15.04 41.82
N TYR A 24 18.93 -15.60 40.83
CA TYR A 24 19.34 -16.85 40.18
C TYR A 24 20.69 -16.70 39.49
N PHE A 25 20.91 -15.63 38.72
CA PHE A 25 22.21 -15.38 38.09
C PHE A 25 23.31 -15.19 39.13
N ALA A 26 23.07 -14.43 40.18
CA ALA A 26 24.05 -14.21 41.26
C ALA A 26 24.46 -15.51 41.99
N ASN A 27 23.60 -16.51 41.95
CA ASN A 27 23.85 -17.84 42.54
C ASN A 27 24.29 -18.90 41.53
N GLY A 28 24.63 -18.50 40.28
CA GLY A 28 25.06 -19.42 39.22
C GLY A 28 23.97 -20.37 38.70
N GLN A 29 22.70 -20.02 38.90
CA GLN A 29 21.54 -20.79 38.49
C GLN A 29 20.97 -20.27 37.14
N ASP A 30 21.82 -20.18 36.14
CA ASP A 30 21.52 -19.53 34.84
C ASP A 30 20.31 -20.13 34.15
N SER A 31 20.18 -21.47 34.15
CA SER A 31 19.03 -22.13 33.53
C SER A 31 17.70 -21.75 34.17
N SER A 32 17.68 -21.57 35.50
CA SER A 32 16.49 -21.14 36.24
C SER A 32 16.16 -19.68 35.95
N ALA A 33 17.20 -18.82 35.85
CA ALA A 33 17.04 -17.41 35.47
C ALA A 33 16.43 -17.27 34.07
N ILE A 34 16.97 -18.00 33.10
CA ILE A 34 16.51 -18.01 31.70
C ILE A 34 15.07 -18.52 31.62
N SER A 35 14.77 -19.63 32.29
CA SER A 35 13.41 -20.21 32.32
C SER A 35 12.39 -19.22 32.89
N LEU A 36 12.73 -18.55 33.99
CA LEU A 36 11.86 -17.58 34.63
C LEU A 36 11.66 -16.33 33.75
N ALA A 37 12.73 -15.85 33.10
CA ALA A 37 12.66 -14.74 32.14
C ALA A 37 11.73 -15.06 30.98
N ASN A 38 11.93 -16.22 30.35
CA ASN A 38 11.10 -16.65 29.22
C ASN A 38 9.61 -16.83 29.58
N SER A 39 9.32 -17.24 30.80
CA SER A 39 7.94 -17.46 31.26
C SER A 39 7.21 -16.19 31.63
N ASN A 40 7.94 -15.12 32.03
CA ASN A 40 7.31 -13.97 32.68
C ASN A 40 7.64 -12.61 32.02
N LEU A 41 8.75 -12.49 31.29
CA LEU A 41 9.18 -11.21 30.72
C LEU A 41 9.10 -11.19 29.19
N VAL A 42 9.07 -12.34 28.55
CA VAL A 42 8.97 -12.42 27.10
C VAL A 42 7.48 -12.45 26.72
N GLY A 43 7.10 -11.61 25.78
CA GLY A 43 5.76 -11.66 25.18
C GLY A 43 5.55 -12.98 24.43
N VAL A 44 4.32 -13.26 24.04
CA VAL A 44 4.03 -14.44 23.22
C VAL A 44 4.74 -14.28 21.88
N SER A 45 5.72 -15.14 21.64
CA SER A 45 6.36 -15.27 20.34
C SER A 45 5.52 -16.21 19.49
N ASP A 46 4.46 -15.71 18.92
CA ASP A 46 3.66 -16.51 18.02
C ASP A 46 3.69 -15.86 16.63
N ASP A 47 4.47 -16.44 15.75
CA ASP A 47 4.60 -16.00 14.38
C ASP A 47 3.32 -16.23 13.56
N ALA A 48 2.38 -16.99 14.07
CA ALA A 48 1.25 -17.48 13.31
C ALA A 48 -0.07 -17.46 14.08
N GLY A 49 -0.09 -16.99 15.33
CA GLY A 49 -1.25 -17.15 16.16
C GLY A 49 -2.12 -15.90 16.31
N THR A 50 -3.29 -16.13 16.84
CA THR A 50 -4.25 -15.10 17.23
C THR A 50 -3.73 -14.15 18.31
N ASN A 51 -2.57 -14.41 18.88
CA ASN A 51 -1.93 -13.64 19.95
C ASN A 51 -0.60 -13.01 19.53
N GLY A 52 -0.22 -13.10 18.26
CA GLY A 52 1.01 -12.51 17.75
C GLY A 52 0.90 -11.00 17.51
N TYR A 53 2.01 -10.39 17.14
CA TYR A 53 2.01 -9.03 16.61
C TYR A 53 1.34 -8.99 15.22
N GLY A 54 0.73 -7.87 14.87
CA GLY A 54 -0.06 -7.76 13.64
C GLY A 54 0.77 -7.82 12.36
N TYR A 55 0.07 -7.98 11.25
CA TYR A 55 0.62 -8.12 9.90
C TYR A 55 0.10 -7.01 9.01
N TYR A 56 0.87 -6.66 7.98
CA TYR A 56 0.33 -6.01 6.80
C TYR A 56 -0.18 -7.08 5.83
N LEU A 57 -1.45 -6.99 5.49
CA LEU A 57 -2.12 -7.93 4.59
C LEU A 57 -2.34 -7.28 3.23
N SER A 58 -2.26 -8.08 2.17
CA SER A 58 -2.78 -7.68 0.86
C SER A 58 -4.27 -7.37 0.96
N TRP A 59 -4.71 -6.26 0.39
CA TRP A 59 -6.14 -5.97 0.34
C TRP A 59 -6.85 -6.91 -0.65
N GLY A 60 -6.27 -7.09 -1.81
CA GLY A 60 -6.83 -7.87 -2.91
C GLY A 60 -6.41 -7.32 -4.27
N ASN A 61 -7.15 -7.72 -5.30
CA ASN A 61 -6.86 -7.39 -6.68
C ASN A 61 -8.05 -6.72 -7.36
N MET A 62 -7.78 -5.76 -8.20
CA MET A 62 -8.70 -5.28 -9.22
C MET A 62 -8.33 -5.93 -10.56
N TYR A 63 -9.29 -6.59 -11.16
CA TYR A 63 -9.14 -7.22 -12.49
C TYR A 63 -9.81 -6.35 -13.53
N ILE A 64 -9.13 -6.16 -14.66
CA ILE A 64 -9.62 -5.45 -15.84
C ILE A 64 -9.48 -6.39 -17.01
N ASP A 65 -10.59 -7.01 -17.40
CA ASP A 65 -10.64 -8.03 -18.44
C ASP A 65 -11.09 -7.43 -19.77
N PHE A 66 -10.14 -7.15 -20.66
CA PHE A 66 -10.44 -6.64 -22.00
C PHE A 66 -11.10 -7.71 -22.89
N LYS A 67 -12.27 -7.41 -23.43
CA LYS A 67 -13.03 -8.34 -24.28
C LYS A 67 -12.51 -8.41 -25.71
N ASN A 68 -11.83 -7.37 -26.17
CA ASN A 68 -11.38 -7.25 -27.57
C ASN A 68 -9.96 -7.80 -27.78
N VAL A 69 -9.32 -8.34 -26.75
CA VAL A 69 -7.95 -8.88 -26.83
C VAL A 69 -8.02 -10.40 -26.73
N SER A 70 -8.05 -11.06 -27.88
CA SER A 70 -8.10 -12.53 -27.94
C SER A 70 -6.73 -13.20 -27.93
N SER A 71 -5.66 -12.47 -28.25
CA SER A 71 -4.27 -12.92 -28.14
C SER A 71 -3.30 -11.73 -28.05
N ASN A 72 -2.16 -11.93 -27.39
CA ASN A 72 -1.08 -10.93 -27.33
C ASN A 72 -0.36 -10.77 -28.66
N ASN A 73 -0.63 -11.61 -29.67
CA ASN A 73 0.06 -11.60 -30.97
C ASN A 73 -0.34 -10.41 -31.86
N ASP A 74 -1.45 -9.72 -31.53
CA ASP A 74 -1.96 -8.61 -32.32
C ASP A 74 -1.53 -7.24 -31.76
N VAL A 75 -0.76 -7.23 -30.67
CA VAL A 75 -0.27 -6.02 -30.01
C VAL A 75 1.11 -5.64 -30.51
N THR A 76 1.25 -4.41 -30.95
CA THR A 76 2.53 -3.82 -31.38
C THR A 76 2.84 -2.55 -30.59
N ASN A 77 4.06 -2.05 -30.69
CA ASN A 77 4.52 -0.81 -30.04
C ASN A 77 4.25 -0.76 -28.52
N TYR A 78 4.28 -1.93 -27.88
CA TYR A 78 4.01 -2.03 -26.43
C TYR A 78 5.13 -1.36 -25.64
N THR A 79 4.74 -0.41 -24.80
CA THR A 79 5.61 0.23 -23.82
C THR A 79 4.93 0.29 -22.46
N ARG A 80 5.73 0.28 -21.41
CA ARG A 80 5.31 0.62 -20.06
C ARG A 80 6.39 1.46 -19.40
N ASP A 81 5.99 2.44 -18.65
CA ASP A 81 6.86 3.37 -17.97
C ASP A 81 6.32 3.80 -16.62
N LEU A 82 7.20 4.32 -15.80
CA LEU A 82 6.87 5.06 -14.59
C LEU A 82 7.58 6.41 -14.70
N ASP A 83 6.80 7.48 -14.82
CA ASP A 83 7.35 8.83 -14.78
C ASP A 83 7.57 9.26 -13.34
N LEU A 84 8.82 9.29 -12.91
CA LEU A 84 9.20 9.70 -11.56
C LEU A 84 8.91 11.17 -11.23
N LYS A 85 8.71 12.02 -12.24
CA LYS A 85 8.38 13.44 -12.03
C LYS A 85 6.90 13.68 -11.74
N THR A 86 6.06 12.75 -12.15
CA THR A 86 4.60 12.85 -12.01
C THR A 86 4.00 11.73 -11.17
N ALA A 87 4.80 10.71 -10.82
CA ALA A 87 4.35 9.48 -10.16
C ALA A 87 3.20 8.79 -10.89
N ILE A 88 3.21 8.82 -12.23
CA ILE A 88 2.21 8.18 -13.08
C ILE A 88 2.84 6.97 -13.77
N ALA A 89 2.18 5.82 -13.67
CA ALA A 89 2.55 4.62 -14.39
C ALA A 89 1.74 4.51 -15.68
N GLY A 90 2.43 4.43 -16.81
CA GLY A 90 1.88 4.37 -18.16
C GLY A 90 2.00 2.99 -18.80
N VAL A 91 1.01 2.64 -19.62
CA VAL A 91 1.06 1.52 -20.57
C VAL A 91 0.48 1.98 -21.89
N ASN A 92 1.23 1.82 -22.99
CA ASN A 92 0.80 2.17 -24.33
C ASN A 92 1.04 1.01 -25.27
N TYR A 93 0.13 0.82 -26.22
CA TYR A 93 0.25 -0.19 -27.27
C TYR A 93 -0.69 0.10 -28.44
N ASP A 94 -0.37 -0.44 -29.59
CA ASP A 94 -1.26 -0.41 -30.74
C ASP A 94 -1.85 -1.80 -31.00
N LYS A 95 -3.13 -1.83 -31.38
CA LYS A 95 -3.82 -3.01 -31.90
C LYS A 95 -4.54 -2.64 -33.19
N GLY A 96 -4.10 -3.19 -34.29
CA GLY A 96 -4.55 -2.75 -35.62
C GLY A 96 -4.25 -1.27 -35.85
N SER A 97 -5.29 -0.47 -36.09
CA SER A 97 -5.19 0.99 -36.27
C SER A 97 -5.56 1.79 -35.02
N THR A 98 -5.77 1.13 -33.88
CA THR A 98 -6.18 1.79 -32.65
C THR A 98 -5.02 1.83 -31.67
N HIS A 99 -4.73 3.03 -31.16
CA HIS A 99 -3.79 3.26 -30.08
C HIS A 99 -4.52 3.18 -28.73
N TYR A 100 -4.00 2.36 -27.81
CA TYR A 100 -4.48 2.25 -26.44
C TYR A 100 -3.48 2.84 -25.48
N SER A 101 -3.96 3.68 -24.57
CA SER A 101 -3.17 4.21 -23.47
C SER A 101 -3.86 3.92 -22.14
N ARG A 102 -3.06 3.62 -21.13
CA ARG A 102 -3.54 3.49 -19.75
C ARG A 102 -2.59 4.21 -18.81
N GLU A 103 -3.12 5.09 -17.98
CA GLU A 103 -2.41 5.76 -16.91
C GLU A 103 -2.97 5.32 -15.55
N ASN A 104 -2.08 5.13 -14.58
CA ASN A 104 -2.45 4.73 -13.22
C ASN A 104 -1.68 5.62 -12.23
N PHE A 105 -2.37 6.12 -11.23
CA PHE A 105 -1.77 6.84 -10.11
C PHE A 105 -2.63 6.75 -8.84
N THR A 106 -2.00 7.03 -7.70
CA THR A 106 -2.68 7.13 -6.40
C THR A 106 -2.68 8.58 -5.97
N SER A 107 -3.85 9.22 -5.98
CA SER A 107 -3.99 10.62 -5.58
C SER A 107 -4.06 10.76 -4.06
N TYR A 108 -3.01 11.32 -3.45
CA TYR A 108 -3.02 11.64 -2.02
C TYR A 108 -4.09 12.70 -1.67
N PRO A 109 -4.23 13.83 -2.41
CA PRO A 109 -5.26 14.82 -2.10
C PRO A 109 -6.69 14.28 -2.22
N ASP A 110 -6.96 13.39 -3.16
CA ASP A 110 -8.31 12.83 -3.39
C ASP A 110 -8.56 11.52 -2.63
N ASN A 111 -7.52 10.88 -2.11
CA ASN A 111 -7.55 9.59 -1.42
C ASN A 111 -8.15 8.46 -2.27
N VAL A 112 -7.77 8.41 -3.54
CA VAL A 112 -8.23 7.42 -4.51
C VAL A 112 -7.09 6.88 -5.37
N ILE A 113 -7.26 5.66 -5.86
CA ILE A 113 -6.50 5.10 -6.96
C ILE A 113 -7.28 5.40 -8.23
N VAL A 114 -6.63 5.93 -9.24
CA VAL A 114 -7.21 6.24 -10.55
C VAL A 114 -6.54 5.38 -11.62
N THR A 115 -7.35 4.71 -12.41
CA THR A 115 -6.94 4.06 -13.66
C THR A 115 -7.73 4.67 -14.80
N HIS A 116 -7.03 5.23 -15.78
CA HIS A 116 -7.63 5.87 -16.94
C HIS A 116 -7.17 5.17 -18.20
N ILE A 117 -8.11 4.80 -19.07
CA ILE A 117 -7.88 4.01 -20.28
C ILE A 117 -8.50 4.74 -21.46
N THR A 118 -7.74 4.94 -22.53
CA THR A 118 -8.23 5.53 -23.78
C THR A 118 -7.98 4.62 -24.96
N ALA A 119 -8.84 4.70 -25.97
CA ALA A 119 -8.68 4.07 -27.27
C ALA A 119 -8.88 5.11 -28.37
N ASP A 120 -7.78 5.47 -29.02
CA ASP A 120 -7.75 6.41 -30.16
C ASP A 120 -7.68 5.61 -31.46
N GLY A 121 -8.83 5.50 -32.13
CA GLY A 121 -8.98 4.75 -33.37
C GLY A 121 -10.39 4.19 -33.57
N SER A 122 -10.49 3.23 -34.47
CA SER A 122 -11.78 2.62 -34.86
C SER A 122 -12.32 1.60 -33.86
N GLU A 123 -11.42 0.92 -33.14
CA GLU A 123 -11.84 -0.02 -32.10
C GLU A 123 -12.17 0.71 -30.79
N LYS A 124 -13.17 0.20 -30.08
CA LYS A 124 -13.63 0.78 -28.83
C LYS A 124 -13.28 -0.11 -27.65
N ILE A 125 -13.20 0.47 -26.47
CA ILE A 125 -12.98 -0.23 -25.23
C ILE A 125 -14.23 -1.05 -24.89
N SER A 126 -14.03 -2.35 -24.65
CA SER A 126 -15.00 -3.22 -24.04
C SER A 126 -14.26 -4.09 -23.01
N LEU A 127 -14.67 -3.99 -21.75
CA LEU A 127 -13.98 -4.66 -20.64
C LEU A 127 -14.93 -4.96 -19.48
N ASP A 128 -14.51 -5.88 -18.62
CA ASP A 128 -15.12 -6.08 -17.32
C ASP A 128 -14.16 -5.60 -16.23
N VAL A 129 -14.71 -4.96 -15.21
CA VAL A 129 -14.00 -4.61 -13.98
C VAL A 129 -14.58 -5.42 -12.83
N SER A 130 -13.72 -6.12 -12.10
CA SER A 130 -14.07 -6.77 -10.83
C SER A 130 -13.02 -6.51 -9.78
N VAL A 131 -13.42 -6.62 -8.52
CA VAL A 131 -12.54 -6.40 -7.37
C VAL A 131 -12.75 -7.55 -6.39
N GLU A 132 -11.66 -8.20 -6.00
CA GLU A 132 -11.71 -9.34 -5.10
C GLU A 132 -10.73 -9.14 -3.93
N PRO A 133 -11.22 -9.13 -2.68
CA PRO A 133 -10.35 -9.18 -1.52
C PRO A 133 -9.51 -10.46 -1.54
N ASP A 134 -8.22 -10.33 -1.21
CA ASP A 134 -7.32 -11.48 -1.19
C ASP A 134 -7.64 -12.39 -0.01
N ASN A 135 -8.29 -13.52 -0.30
CA ASN A 135 -8.52 -14.61 0.66
C ASN A 135 -7.59 -15.80 0.37
N SER A 136 -6.64 -15.63 -0.53
CA SER A 136 -5.67 -16.67 -0.82
C SER A 136 -4.82 -16.91 0.42
N ARG A 137 -4.73 -18.17 0.79
CA ARG A 137 -3.63 -18.67 1.60
C ARG A 137 -2.40 -18.53 0.74
N GLY A 138 -1.71 -17.40 0.82
CA GLY A 138 -0.57 -17.13 -0.04
C GLY A 138 0.36 -18.33 -0.06
N SER A 139 0.84 -18.70 -1.23
CA SER A 139 1.92 -19.70 -1.34
C SER A 139 3.03 -19.25 -0.41
N ALA A 140 3.39 -20.09 0.55
CA ALA A 140 4.38 -19.78 1.57
C ALA A 140 5.63 -19.15 0.94
N ILE A 141 5.83 -17.86 1.12
CA ILE A 141 7.14 -17.26 0.88
C ILE A 141 7.98 -17.69 2.08
N ASN A 142 8.99 -18.51 1.85
CA ASN A 142 9.84 -19.12 2.87
C ASN A 142 9.17 -20.16 3.81
N GLY A 143 8.10 -20.81 3.38
CA GLY A 143 7.51 -21.92 4.14
C GLY A 143 6.55 -21.51 5.27
N ILE A 144 6.29 -20.23 5.45
CA ILE A 144 5.33 -19.72 6.44
C ILE A 144 4.02 -19.46 5.70
N GLY A 145 3.09 -20.38 5.80
CA GLY A 145 1.72 -20.25 5.28
C GLY A 145 0.78 -20.14 6.46
N ASP A 146 0.04 -19.03 6.57
CA ASP A 146 -0.97 -18.89 7.62
C ASP A 146 -2.37 -18.92 7.03
N SER A 147 -3.20 -19.79 7.60
CA SER A 147 -4.62 -19.92 7.28
C SER A 147 -5.50 -19.01 8.13
N SER A 148 -4.93 -18.27 9.09
CA SER A 148 -5.67 -17.51 10.10
C SER A 148 -6.20 -16.16 9.61
N TYR A 149 -5.67 -15.63 8.50
CA TYR A 149 -6.08 -14.31 7.99
C TYR A 149 -7.21 -14.37 6.97
N GLN A 150 -8.20 -15.19 7.23
CA GLN A 150 -9.39 -15.24 6.40
C GLN A 150 -10.25 -13.99 6.62
N ARG A 151 -11.00 -13.65 5.59
CA ARG A 151 -11.97 -12.54 5.59
C ARG A 151 -13.31 -13.05 5.16
N THR A 152 -14.32 -12.37 5.62
CA THR A 152 -15.69 -12.48 5.11
C THR A 152 -16.08 -11.15 4.52
N TRP A 153 -16.78 -11.16 3.39
CA TRP A 153 -17.25 -9.93 2.74
C TRP A 153 -18.49 -10.16 1.91
N ASP A 154 -19.19 -9.06 1.68
CA ASP A 154 -20.28 -8.97 0.71
C ASP A 154 -19.86 -8.02 -0.42
N THR A 155 -20.26 -8.35 -1.64
CA THR A 155 -20.08 -7.51 -2.83
C THR A 155 -21.44 -7.11 -3.37
N THR A 156 -21.61 -5.81 -3.62
CA THR A 156 -22.79 -5.28 -4.31
C THR A 156 -22.34 -4.43 -5.50
N VAL A 157 -23.13 -4.48 -6.59
CA VAL A 157 -22.87 -3.70 -7.80
C VAL A 157 -24.12 -2.91 -8.13
N SER A 158 -24.01 -1.60 -8.26
CA SER A 158 -25.10 -0.69 -8.61
C SER A 158 -24.55 0.62 -9.20
N ASP A 159 -25.16 1.09 -10.26
CA ASP A 159 -24.85 2.36 -10.91
C ASP A 159 -23.36 2.47 -11.34
N GLY A 160 -22.81 1.40 -11.89
CA GLY A 160 -21.42 1.32 -12.30
C GLY A 160 -20.42 1.28 -11.14
N ARG A 161 -20.90 0.97 -9.92
CA ARG A 161 -20.09 0.93 -8.71
C ARG A 161 -20.04 -0.46 -8.11
N ILE A 162 -18.84 -0.93 -7.79
CA ILE A 162 -18.59 -2.12 -7.01
C ILE A 162 -18.31 -1.67 -5.57
N SER A 163 -19.12 -2.16 -4.63
CA SER A 163 -18.98 -1.90 -3.19
C SER A 163 -18.68 -3.21 -2.48
N ILE A 164 -17.61 -3.24 -1.70
CA ILE A 164 -17.21 -4.39 -0.91
C ILE A 164 -17.12 -3.97 0.55
N ASN A 165 -17.76 -4.74 1.42
CA ASN A 165 -17.72 -4.54 2.86
C ASN A 165 -17.48 -5.87 3.55
N GLY A 166 -16.57 -5.88 4.52
CA GLY A 166 -16.20 -7.11 5.17
C GLY A 166 -15.42 -6.92 6.46
N GLN A 167 -14.93 -8.02 6.98
CA GLN A 167 -14.10 -8.05 8.18
C GLN A 167 -13.12 -9.21 8.16
N LEU A 168 -12.02 -9.06 8.88
CA LEU A 168 -11.10 -10.16 9.18
C LEU A 168 -11.76 -11.11 10.19
N THR A 169 -11.49 -12.41 10.08
CA THR A 169 -12.11 -13.41 10.95
C THR A 169 -11.40 -13.53 12.30
N ASP A 170 -10.13 -13.20 12.37
CA ASP A 170 -9.29 -13.33 13.56
C ASP A 170 -9.56 -12.23 14.59
N ASN A 171 -9.56 -10.96 14.16
CA ASN A 171 -9.66 -9.82 15.08
C ASN A 171 -10.83 -8.89 14.78
N GLN A 172 -11.72 -9.26 13.86
CA GLN A 172 -12.94 -8.53 13.48
C GLN A 172 -12.68 -7.11 12.94
N MET A 173 -11.44 -6.83 12.44
CA MET A 173 -11.14 -5.56 11.79
C MET A 173 -11.98 -5.42 10.53
N LYS A 174 -12.77 -4.35 10.49
CA LYS A 174 -13.64 -4.06 9.35
C LYS A 174 -12.87 -3.43 8.21
N PHE A 175 -13.30 -3.72 7.00
CA PHE A 175 -12.81 -3.05 5.79
C PHE A 175 -13.95 -2.72 4.82
N SER A 176 -13.74 -1.68 4.03
CA SER A 176 -14.63 -1.31 2.94
C SER A 176 -13.81 -0.87 1.74
N SER A 177 -14.34 -1.12 0.54
CA SER A 177 -13.83 -0.53 -0.70
C SER A 177 -14.98 -0.14 -1.62
N GLN A 178 -14.73 0.92 -2.37
CA GLN A 178 -15.66 1.46 -3.37
C GLN A 178 -14.89 1.66 -4.66
N THR A 179 -15.40 1.10 -5.75
CA THR A 179 -14.81 1.26 -7.10
C THR A 179 -15.88 1.74 -8.05
N GLN A 180 -15.73 2.95 -8.58
CA GLN A 180 -16.63 3.54 -9.58
C GLN A 180 -16.01 3.42 -10.96
N VAL A 181 -16.80 2.96 -11.92
CA VAL A 181 -16.43 2.92 -13.34
C VAL A 181 -17.21 3.99 -14.08
N ILE A 182 -16.51 4.85 -14.80
CA ILE A 182 -17.05 5.98 -15.54
C ILE A 182 -16.59 5.86 -17.00
N THR A 183 -17.46 6.14 -17.95
CA THR A 183 -17.15 6.15 -19.38
C THR A 183 -17.49 7.48 -20.00
N ASP A 184 -16.98 7.74 -21.21
CA ASP A 184 -17.47 8.79 -22.09
C ASP A 184 -18.93 8.52 -22.53
N ASN A 185 -19.54 9.50 -23.17
CA ASN A 185 -20.95 9.42 -23.61
C ASN A 185 -21.19 8.34 -24.69
N ALA A 186 -20.15 7.78 -25.31
CA ALA A 186 -20.25 6.72 -26.30
C ALA A 186 -20.34 5.34 -25.64
N GLY A 187 -19.78 5.19 -24.44
CA GLY A 187 -19.73 3.94 -23.71
C GLY A 187 -21.03 3.59 -22.98
N THR A 188 -21.29 2.32 -22.83
CA THR A 188 -22.37 1.79 -22.00
C THR A 188 -21.78 1.07 -20.81
N VAL A 189 -22.27 1.40 -19.60
CA VAL A 189 -21.94 0.72 -18.34
C VAL A 189 -23.12 -0.18 -17.97
N THR A 190 -22.81 -1.42 -17.61
CA THR A 190 -23.80 -2.42 -17.20
C THR A 190 -23.36 -3.11 -15.92
N ASP A 191 -24.23 -3.11 -14.93
CA ASP A 191 -24.01 -3.81 -13.68
C ASP A 191 -24.26 -5.31 -13.85
N GLY A 192 -23.38 -6.13 -13.27
CA GLY A 192 -23.43 -7.57 -13.31
C GLY A 192 -23.21 -8.20 -11.94
N ASP A 193 -23.14 -9.52 -11.91
CA ASP A 193 -22.83 -10.27 -10.69
C ASP A 193 -21.34 -10.11 -10.34
N GLY A 194 -21.07 -9.30 -9.30
CA GLY A 194 -19.72 -9.02 -8.80
C GLY A 194 -18.83 -8.18 -9.73
N LYS A 195 -19.36 -7.63 -10.82
CA LYS A 195 -18.57 -6.87 -11.80
C LYS A 195 -19.35 -5.76 -12.48
N VAL A 196 -18.61 -4.80 -13.02
CA VAL A 196 -19.12 -3.78 -13.94
C VAL A 196 -18.59 -4.06 -15.35
N SER A 197 -19.47 -4.11 -16.33
CA SER A 197 -19.09 -4.27 -17.74
C SER A 197 -19.19 -2.95 -18.49
N VAL A 198 -18.18 -2.67 -19.32
CA VAL A 198 -18.14 -1.51 -20.23
C VAL A 198 -18.18 -2.01 -21.65
N SER A 199 -18.92 -1.34 -22.51
CA SER A 199 -18.99 -1.62 -23.95
C SER A 199 -18.99 -0.35 -24.78
N GLY A 200 -18.14 -0.30 -25.79
CA GLY A 200 -18.16 0.72 -26.84
C GLY A 200 -17.59 2.09 -26.44
N ALA A 201 -16.85 2.19 -25.34
CA ALA A 201 -16.26 3.44 -24.86
C ALA A 201 -14.99 3.82 -25.64
N SER A 202 -14.71 5.10 -25.77
CA SER A 202 -13.39 5.61 -26.18
C SER A 202 -12.50 5.91 -24.99
N GLU A 203 -13.13 6.11 -23.81
CA GLU A 203 -12.48 6.48 -22.57
C GLU A 203 -13.17 5.80 -21.38
N VAL A 204 -12.38 5.27 -20.45
CA VAL A 204 -12.84 4.66 -19.20
C VAL A 204 -11.98 5.15 -18.06
N THR A 205 -12.62 5.68 -17.01
CA THR A 205 -11.95 6.04 -15.75
C THR A 205 -12.47 5.15 -14.63
N ILE A 206 -11.56 4.50 -13.92
CA ILE A 206 -11.86 3.66 -12.76
C ILE A 206 -11.28 4.34 -11.53
N ILE A 207 -12.14 4.63 -10.56
CA ILE A 207 -11.78 5.35 -9.33
C ILE A 207 -12.05 4.43 -8.14
N THR A 208 -11.01 4.12 -7.37
CA THR A 208 -11.11 3.21 -6.22
C THR A 208 -10.61 3.88 -4.95
N SER A 209 -11.38 3.76 -3.87
CA SER A 209 -10.92 4.04 -2.51
C SER A 209 -11.20 2.84 -1.60
N MET A 210 -10.37 2.70 -0.57
CA MET A 210 -10.52 1.64 0.43
C MET A 210 -10.13 2.15 1.81
N GLY A 211 -10.67 1.51 2.85
CA GLY A 211 -10.37 1.86 4.22
C GLY A 211 -10.69 0.73 5.19
N THR A 212 -10.15 0.86 6.38
CA THR A 212 -10.39 -0.04 7.51
C THR A 212 -10.79 0.77 8.73
N ASP A 213 -11.30 0.10 9.77
CA ASP A 213 -11.54 0.71 11.08
C ASP A 213 -10.30 0.67 11.99
N TYR A 214 -9.12 0.44 11.42
CA TYR A 214 -7.86 0.54 12.16
C TYR A 214 -7.56 1.99 12.55
N LYS A 215 -7.04 2.18 13.76
CA LYS A 215 -6.47 3.43 14.24
C LYS A 215 -5.27 3.11 15.12
N ASP A 216 -4.18 3.85 14.98
CA ASP A 216 -2.97 3.65 15.79
C ASP A 216 -3.12 4.30 17.18
N GLU A 217 -4.07 3.80 17.96
CA GLU A 217 -4.39 4.29 19.30
C GLU A 217 -4.65 3.13 20.27
N TYR A 218 -3.72 2.97 21.22
CA TYR A 218 -3.86 2.01 22.31
C TYR A 218 -5.10 2.35 23.19
N PRO A 219 -5.86 1.39 23.74
CA PRO A 219 -5.65 -0.06 23.64
C PRO A 219 -6.47 -0.72 22.53
N SER A 220 -7.39 -0.03 21.88
CA SER A 220 -8.36 -0.65 20.98
C SER A 220 -7.82 -0.87 19.57
N TYR A 221 -6.95 0.02 19.10
CA TYR A 221 -6.48 0.08 17.73
C TYR A 221 -7.61 0.09 16.69
N ARG A 222 -8.70 0.78 17.04
CA ARG A 222 -9.92 0.90 16.22
C ARG A 222 -10.45 2.34 16.26
N THR A 223 -11.01 2.78 15.14
CA THR A 223 -11.69 4.08 15.04
C THR A 223 -12.99 4.13 15.84
N GLY A 224 -13.57 2.97 16.13
CA GLY A 224 -14.91 2.86 16.72
C GLY A 224 -16.05 2.98 15.70
N GLU A 225 -15.78 3.20 14.43
CA GLU A 225 -16.78 3.28 13.36
C GLU A 225 -17.61 1.99 13.28
N THR A 226 -18.91 2.13 13.08
CA THR A 226 -19.75 1.04 12.60
C THR A 226 -19.39 0.67 11.16
N ALA A 227 -19.83 -0.49 10.69
CA ALA A 227 -19.63 -0.88 9.29
C ALA A 227 -20.22 0.14 8.31
N SER A 228 -21.38 0.72 8.65
CA SER A 228 -22.03 1.74 7.81
C SER A 228 -21.24 3.06 7.77
N GLU A 229 -20.71 3.50 8.91
CA GLU A 229 -19.89 4.74 8.96
C GLU A 229 -18.61 4.57 8.17
N LEU A 230 -17.92 3.42 8.29
CA LEU A 230 -16.75 3.10 7.48
C LEU A 230 -17.08 3.09 5.98
N THR A 231 -18.18 2.43 5.59
CA THR A 231 -18.64 2.39 4.20
C THR A 231 -18.92 3.80 3.67
N ASN A 232 -19.60 4.65 4.46
CA ASN A 232 -19.93 6.02 4.09
C ASN A 232 -18.67 6.89 3.94
N ARG A 233 -17.68 6.71 4.81
CA ARG A 233 -16.39 7.41 4.72
C ARG A 233 -15.64 7.06 3.43
N VAL A 234 -15.53 5.77 3.10
CA VAL A 234 -14.86 5.31 1.86
C VAL A 234 -15.64 5.75 0.62
N LYS A 235 -16.97 5.64 0.68
CA LYS A 235 -17.87 6.11 -0.39
C LYS A 235 -17.71 7.60 -0.68
N TRP A 236 -17.58 8.41 0.37
CA TRP A 236 -17.42 9.85 0.23
C TRP A 236 -16.20 10.22 -0.62
N TYR A 237 -15.05 9.58 -0.43
CA TYR A 237 -13.86 9.83 -1.26
C TYR A 237 -14.11 9.56 -2.74
N VAL A 238 -14.74 8.43 -3.04
CA VAL A 238 -15.06 8.07 -4.43
C VAL A 238 -16.10 9.05 -5.02
N ASP A 239 -17.11 9.44 -4.24
CA ASP A 239 -18.12 10.42 -4.70
C ASP A 239 -17.49 11.78 -5.01
N GLN A 240 -16.55 12.25 -4.17
CA GLN A 240 -15.85 13.53 -4.41
C GLN A 240 -14.91 13.45 -5.62
N ALA A 241 -14.31 12.30 -5.87
CA ALA A 241 -13.45 12.10 -7.02
C ALA A 241 -14.25 11.90 -8.32
N ALA A 242 -15.38 11.19 -8.26
CA ALA A 242 -16.20 10.84 -9.43
C ALA A 242 -16.91 12.04 -10.08
N VAL A 243 -17.04 13.19 -9.39
CA VAL A 243 -17.57 14.42 -9.97
C VAL A 243 -16.52 15.28 -10.69
N LYS A 244 -15.25 14.90 -10.59
CA LYS A 244 -14.13 15.54 -11.27
C LYS A 244 -13.84 14.87 -12.61
N THR A 245 -13.31 15.64 -13.54
CA THR A 245 -12.75 15.07 -14.77
C THR A 245 -11.44 14.32 -14.47
N TYR A 246 -11.04 13.45 -15.37
CA TYR A 246 -9.74 12.79 -15.28
C TYR A 246 -8.59 13.81 -15.19
N GLU A 247 -8.63 14.86 -16.00
CA GLU A 247 -7.60 15.90 -16.02
C GLU A 247 -7.50 16.65 -14.69
N GLU A 248 -8.64 16.90 -14.02
CA GLU A 248 -8.65 17.51 -12.69
C GLU A 248 -8.02 16.58 -11.63
N LEU A 249 -8.35 15.29 -11.65
CA LEU A 249 -7.75 14.31 -10.75
C LEU A 249 -6.24 14.18 -10.97
N LYS A 250 -5.82 14.13 -12.22
CA LYS A 250 -4.40 14.08 -12.62
C LYS A 250 -3.66 15.35 -12.18
N ALA A 251 -4.25 16.51 -12.40
CA ALA A 251 -3.66 17.79 -12.00
C ALA A 251 -3.50 17.91 -10.48
N ASN A 252 -4.50 17.48 -9.70
CA ASN A 252 -4.44 17.46 -8.24
C ASN A 252 -3.29 16.56 -7.76
N HIS A 253 -3.22 15.33 -8.29
CA HIS A 253 -2.16 14.38 -7.96
C HIS A 253 -0.78 14.94 -8.30
N VAL A 254 -0.57 15.38 -9.54
CA VAL A 254 0.74 15.88 -10.01
C VAL A 254 1.18 17.11 -9.22
N SER A 255 0.26 18.04 -8.95
CA SER A 255 0.57 19.25 -8.19
C SER A 255 1.03 18.93 -6.76
N ASP A 256 0.32 18.06 -6.05
CA ASP A 256 0.66 17.63 -4.70
C ASP A 256 1.98 16.87 -4.65
N TYR A 257 2.17 15.91 -5.56
CA TYR A 257 3.40 15.14 -5.63
C TYR A 257 4.63 16.00 -5.94
N GLN A 258 4.51 16.88 -6.92
CA GLN A 258 5.59 17.76 -7.37
C GLN A 258 5.96 18.85 -6.34
N GLU A 259 5.04 19.22 -5.46
CA GLU A 259 5.36 20.12 -4.35
C GLU A 259 6.52 19.58 -3.49
N ILE A 260 6.61 18.26 -3.34
CA ILE A 260 7.71 17.61 -2.62
C ILE A 260 8.83 17.17 -3.57
N PHE A 261 8.47 16.49 -4.66
CA PHE A 261 9.45 15.85 -5.54
C PHE A 261 10.41 16.86 -6.18
N ASN A 262 9.90 18.02 -6.63
CA ASN A 262 10.68 19.04 -7.33
C ASN A 262 11.62 19.86 -6.42
N ARG A 263 11.62 19.63 -5.12
CA ARG A 263 12.51 20.35 -4.17
C ARG A 263 13.97 19.97 -4.31
N VAL A 264 14.26 18.79 -4.90
CA VAL A 264 15.63 18.29 -5.05
C VAL A 264 15.81 17.71 -6.44
N ASP A 265 16.82 18.21 -7.12
CA ASP A 265 17.32 17.67 -8.38
C ASP A 265 18.78 17.26 -8.23
N LEU A 266 19.14 16.08 -8.74
CA LEU A 266 20.49 15.56 -8.73
C LEU A 266 21.05 15.56 -10.16
N ASN A 267 22.12 16.32 -10.36
CA ASN A 267 22.83 16.35 -11.64
C ASN A 267 24.27 15.87 -11.45
N LEU A 268 24.59 14.71 -12.03
CA LEU A 268 25.92 14.11 -12.06
C LEU A 268 26.58 14.22 -13.43
N GLY A 269 26.00 15.02 -14.35
CA GLY A 269 26.41 15.07 -15.74
C GLY A 269 25.93 13.85 -16.54
N GLN A 270 24.77 13.30 -16.17
CA GLN A 270 24.10 12.23 -16.88
C GLN A 270 23.52 12.70 -18.22
N THR A 271 23.36 11.75 -19.13
CA THR A 271 22.58 11.96 -20.35
C THR A 271 21.49 10.90 -20.45
N VAL A 272 20.32 11.30 -20.95
CA VAL A 272 19.21 10.36 -21.14
C VAL A 272 19.60 9.36 -22.23
N SER A 273 19.65 8.07 -21.86
CA SER A 273 19.87 6.97 -22.79
C SER A 273 18.57 6.65 -23.55
N THR A 274 18.71 6.16 -24.76
CA THR A 274 17.58 5.57 -25.53
C THR A 274 17.29 4.13 -25.15
N LYS A 275 18.12 3.53 -24.28
CA LYS A 275 17.92 2.17 -23.77
C LYS A 275 16.76 2.16 -22.75
N THR A 276 15.99 1.08 -22.76
CA THR A 276 15.06 0.77 -21.68
C THR A 276 15.81 0.56 -20.35
N THR A 277 15.14 0.72 -19.22
CA THR A 277 15.78 0.61 -17.89
C THR A 277 16.44 -0.76 -17.66
N ASP A 278 15.79 -1.84 -18.10
CA ASP A 278 16.34 -3.20 -18.01
C ASP A 278 17.59 -3.39 -18.91
N ALA A 279 17.58 -2.84 -20.13
CA ALA A 279 18.73 -2.86 -21.03
C ALA A 279 19.88 -2.00 -20.49
N LEU A 280 19.57 -0.84 -19.91
CA LEU A 280 20.56 0.03 -19.28
C LEU A 280 21.20 -0.63 -18.05
N LEU A 281 20.38 -1.28 -17.19
CA LEU A 281 20.86 -2.04 -16.03
C LEU A 281 21.73 -3.25 -16.46
N SER A 282 21.37 -3.92 -17.55
CA SER A 282 22.15 -5.02 -18.11
C SER A 282 23.49 -4.54 -18.63
N ALA A 283 23.53 -3.41 -19.33
CA ALA A 283 24.78 -2.78 -19.80
C ALA A 283 25.67 -2.33 -18.62
N TYR A 284 25.07 -1.80 -17.55
CA TYR A 284 25.80 -1.45 -16.33
C TYR A 284 26.46 -2.67 -15.69
N LYS A 285 25.71 -3.75 -15.48
CA LYS A 285 26.23 -5.02 -14.91
C LYS A 285 27.33 -5.65 -15.78
N ALA A 286 27.20 -5.55 -17.10
CA ALA A 286 28.21 -6.06 -18.05
C ALA A 286 29.45 -5.16 -18.18
N GLY A 287 29.47 -3.97 -17.58
CA GLY A 287 30.56 -3.01 -17.72
C GLY A 287 30.63 -2.32 -19.09
N THR A 288 29.56 -2.40 -19.89
CA THR A 288 29.49 -1.83 -21.25
C THR A 288 28.75 -0.49 -21.30
N ALA A 289 28.10 -0.08 -20.21
CA ALA A 289 27.49 1.23 -20.12
C ALA A 289 28.54 2.35 -20.16
N SER A 290 28.26 3.41 -20.90
CA SER A 290 29.08 4.63 -20.87
C SER A 290 29.02 5.29 -19.48
N GLU A 291 29.95 6.18 -19.20
CA GLU A 291 29.96 6.90 -17.91
C GLU A 291 28.67 7.72 -17.71
N ALA A 292 28.20 8.38 -18.76
CA ALA A 292 26.95 9.15 -18.71
C ALA A 292 25.72 8.27 -18.45
N GLU A 293 25.67 7.04 -18.98
CA GLU A 293 24.63 6.06 -18.72
C GLU A 293 24.71 5.50 -17.28
N ARG A 294 25.91 5.28 -16.75
CA ARG A 294 26.07 4.89 -15.33
C ARG A 294 25.54 5.99 -14.40
N ARG A 295 25.90 7.25 -14.66
CA ARG A 295 25.39 8.40 -13.91
C ARG A 295 23.87 8.55 -14.03
N GLN A 296 23.27 8.21 -15.17
CA GLN A 296 21.83 8.19 -15.32
C GLN A 296 21.18 7.17 -14.37
N LEU A 297 21.71 5.95 -14.26
CA LEU A 297 21.20 4.95 -13.33
C LEU A 297 21.33 5.39 -11.87
N GLU A 298 22.42 6.04 -11.50
CA GLU A 298 22.64 6.57 -10.16
C GLU A 298 21.62 7.66 -9.82
N VAL A 299 21.36 8.59 -10.75
CA VAL A 299 20.32 9.62 -10.59
C VAL A 299 18.93 9.00 -10.53
N MET A 300 18.65 8.01 -11.38
CA MET A 300 17.38 7.30 -11.36
C MET A 300 17.17 6.58 -10.01
N LEU A 301 18.19 5.90 -9.49
CA LEU A 301 18.10 5.22 -8.18
C LEU A 301 17.83 6.21 -7.04
N PHE A 302 18.52 7.35 -7.04
CA PHE A 302 18.30 8.42 -6.07
C PHE A 302 16.87 8.96 -6.13
N GLN A 303 16.38 9.32 -7.31
CA GLN A 303 15.02 9.84 -7.49
C GLN A 303 13.95 8.77 -7.26
N TYR A 304 14.23 7.51 -7.60
CA TYR A 304 13.34 6.39 -7.31
C TYR A 304 13.20 6.16 -5.79
N GLY A 305 14.28 6.29 -5.02
CA GLY A 305 14.22 6.24 -3.56
C GLY A 305 13.34 7.36 -2.98
N ARG A 306 13.44 8.58 -3.52
CA ARG A 306 12.56 9.69 -3.13
C ARG A 306 11.10 9.44 -3.50
N PHE A 307 10.83 8.96 -4.72
CA PHE A 307 9.50 8.53 -5.16
C PHE A 307 8.91 7.51 -4.19
N MET A 308 9.66 6.44 -3.86
CA MET A 308 9.19 5.40 -2.94
C MET A 308 8.83 5.96 -1.56
N THR A 309 9.58 6.94 -1.05
CA THR A 309 9.31 7.57 0.24
C THR A 309 8.05 8.43 0.19
N ILE A 310 7.87 9.24 -0.85
CA ILE A 310 6.68 10.10 -1.03
C ILE A 310 5.42 9.25 -1.18
N GLU A 311 5.47 8.17 -1.93
CA GLU A 311 4.33 7.30 -2.19
C GLU A 311 3.95 6.42 -0.99
N SER A 312 4.87 6.15 -0.07
CA SER A 312 4.62 5.24 1.05
C SER A 312 4.45 5.91 2.41
N SER A 313 4.76 7.19 2.55
CA SER A 313 4.74 7.87 3.84
C SER A 313 4.41 9.35 3.69
N ARG A 314 3.20 9.70 4.06
CA ARG A 314 2.67 11.07 4.04
C ARG A 314 2.08 11.41 5.40
N GLU A 315 2.03 12.67 5.75
CA GLU A 315 1.43 13.13 7.01
C GLU A 315 -0.06 12.79 7.11
N THR A 316 -0.56 12.63 8.34
CA THR A 316 -2.00 12.49 8.60
C THR A 316 -2.73 13.79 8.22
N LYS A 317 -3.87 13.65 7.57
CA LYS A 317 -4.67 14.79 7.09
C LYS A 317 -6.12 14.67 7.53
N THR A 318 -6.71 15.79 7.90
CA THR A 318 -8.16 15.88 8.10
C THR A 318 -8.80 16.51 6.86
N ASP A 319 -9.76 15.82 6.27
CA ASP A 319 -10.46 16.28 5.07
C ASP A 319 -11.57 17.28 5.38
N GLY A 320 -12.07 17.93 4.35
CA GLY A 320 -13.10 18.98 4.48
C GLY A 320 -14.41 18.51 5.12
N ASN A 321 -14.68 17.21 5.19
CA ASN A 321 -15.82 16.61 5.87
C ASN A 321 -15.48 16.13 7.31
N GLY A 322 -14.28 16.42 7.80
CA GLY A 322 -13.84 16.05 9.13
C GLY A 322 -13.32 14.60 9.25
N TYR A 323 -13.23 13.86 8.15
CA TYR A 323 -12.60 12.54 8.16
C TYR A 323 -11.08 12.67 8.31
N VAL A 324 -10.54 11.89 9.23
CA VAL A 324 -9.10 11.81 9.47
C VAL A 324 -8.54 10.66 8.63
N ARG A 325 -7.64 10.98 7.72
CA ARG A 325 -6.81 10.02 7.01
C ARG A 325 -5.55 9.81 7.82
N GLU A 326 -5.60 8.88 8.76
CA GLU A 326 -4.42 8.47 9.48
C GLU A 326 -3.48 7.74 8.54
N THR A 327 -2.22 8.12 8.56
CA THR A 327 -1.17 7.45 7.80
C THR A 327 -0.21 6.77 8.76
N LEU A 328 0.21 5.57 8.38
CA LEU A 328 1.21 4.80 9.11
C LEU A 328 2.56 4.92 8.42
N PRO A 329 3.67 4.66 9.12
CA PRO A 329 4.97 4.62 8.49
C PRO A 329 5.03 3.58 7.37
N SER A 330 5.95 3.78 6.45
CA SER A 330 6.41 2.75 5.53
C SER A 330 6.91 1.55 6.32
N ASN A 331 6.29 0.38 6.14
CA ASN A 331 6.66 -0.84 6.87
C ASN A 331 7.94 -1.49 6.30
N LEU A 332 8.31 -2.68 6.77
CA LEU A 332 9.51 -3.38 6.33
C LEU A 332 9.58 -3.61 4.80
N GLN A 333 8.43 -3.76 4.15
CA GLN A 333 8.29 -3.93 2.69
C GLN A 333 7.74 -2.66 2.00
N GLY A 334 7.77 -1.51 2.65
CA GLY A 334 7.09 -0.30 2.19
C GLY A 334 5.59 -0.44 2.35
N LEU A 335 4.84 -0.29 1.25
CA LEU A 335 3.41 -0.61 1.15
C LEU A 335 3.13 -1.70 0.10
N TRP A 336 4.17 -2.17 -0.57
CA TRP A 336 4.08 -3.03 -1.75
C TRP A 336 4.09 -4.52 -1.37
N VAL A 337 2.99 -4.94 -0.75
CA VAL A 337 2.77 -6.33 -0.35
C VAL A 337 1.76 -6.95 -1.29
N GLY A 338 2.21 -7.88 -2.11
CA GLY A 338 1.37 -8.59 -3.07
C GLY A 338 0.73 -9.89 -2.55
N ALA A 339 0.84 -10.20 -1.27
CA ALA A 339 0.31 -11.42 -0.68
C ALA A 339 0.06 -11.26 0.82
N ASN A 340 -0.84 -12.08 1.38
CA ASN A 340 -1.11 -12.12 2.83
C ASN A 340 0.05 -12.71 3.64
N ASN A 341 1.02 -13.31 2.98
CA ASN A 341 2.20 -13.90 3.59
C ASN A 341 3.46 -13.21 3.06
N SER A 342 3.66 -11.96 3.47
CA SER A 342 4.85 -11.20 3.11
C SER A 342 6.07 -11.61 3.96
N PRO A 343 7.30 -11.40 3.47
CA PRO A 343 8.50 -11.62 4.28
C PRO A 343 8.43 -10.82 5.58
N TRP A 344 8.69 -11.51 6.72
CA TRP A 344 8.57 -10.94 8.07
C TRP A 344 7.25 -10.21 8.30
N HIS A 345 6.16 -10.66 7.65
CA HIS A 345 4.81 -10.12 7.80
C HIS A 345 4.69 -8.62 7.51
N SER A 346 5.68 -8.03 6.86
CA SER A 346 5.76 -6.58 6.61
C SER A 346 5.61 -5.75 7.89
N ASP A 347 6.12 -6.25 8.99
CA ASP A 347 6.02 -5.58 10.29
C ASP A 347 6.93 -4.35 10.41
N TYR A 348 6.94 -3.71 11.56
CA TYR A 348 7.78 -2.58 11.89
C TYR A 348 9.02 -3.04 12.67
N HIS A 349 10.06 -3.48 11.96
CA HIS A 349 11.35 -3.82 12.55
C HIS A 349 12.07 -2.56 13.07
N MET A 350 11.94 -2.29 14.37
CA MET A 350 12.42 -1.06 15.01
C MET A 350 13.90 -1.10 15.43
N ASN A 351 14.63 -2.17 15.17
CA ASN A 351 16.05 -2.24 15.52
C ASN A 351 16.97 -1.45 14.56
N VAL A 352 16.66 -1.44 13.25
CA VAL A 352 17.35 -0.62 12.24
C VAL A 352 16.55 -0.47 10.95
N ASN A 353 15.74 -1.45 10.58
CA ASN A 353 15.12 -1.51 9.25
C ASN A 353 14.13 -0.36 9.03
N LEU A 354 13.25 -0.10 9.99
CA LEU A 354 12.31 1.00 9.90
C LEU A 354 13.03 2.35 9.82
N GLN A 355 14.06 2.55 10.64
CA GLN A 355 14.86 3.78 10.61
C GLN A 355 15.54 4.00 9.27
N MET A 356 16.04 2.92 8.62
CA MET A 356 16.69 3.00 7.31
C MET A 356 15.75 3.54 6.23
N ASN A 357 14.46 3.19 6.27
CA ASN A 357 13.46 3.71 5.33
C ASN A 357 13.35 5.25 5.42
N TYR A 358 13.66 5.84 6.57
CA TYR A 358 13.50 7.26 6.85
C TYR A 358 14.80 8.08 6.84
N TRP A 359 15.97 7.44 6.72
CA TRP A 359 17.23 8.17 6.69
C TRP A 359 17.32 9.27 5.63
N PRO A 360 16.80 9.08 4.40
CA PRO A 360 16.88 10.13 3.39
C PRO A 360 15.88 11.27 3.59
N THR A 361 14.86 11.11 4.42
CA THR A 361 13.70 12.02 4.51
C THR A 361 14.10 13.47 4.72
N TYR A 362 14.94 13.75 5.71
CA TYR A 362 15.36 15.11 6.03
C TYR A 362 16.48 15.62 5.12
N SER A 363 17.45 14.76 4.78
CA SER A 363 18.58 15.13 3.93
C SER A 363 18.18 15.40 2.46
N THR A 364 17.01 14.90 2.03
CA THR A 364 16.49 15.11 0.68
C THR A 364 15.22 15.96 0.65
N ASN A 365 15.02 16.81 1.69
CA ASN A 365 13.95 17.80 1.77
C ASN A 365 12.54 17.23 1.63
N MET A 366 12.24 16.17 2.42
CA MET A 366 10.94 15.47 2.49
C MET A 366 10.51 15.31 3.96
N ALA A 367 10.65 16.35 4.78
CA ALA A 367 10.45 16.28 6.23
C ALA A 367 9.03 15.79 6.61
N GLU A 368 7.99 16.20 5.88
CA GLU A 368 6.61 15.78 6.07
C GLU A 368 6.42 14.27 5.87
N CYS A 369 7.23 13.63 5.03
CA CYS A 369 7.23 12.18 4.87
C CYS A 369 7.79 11.46 6.12
N GLY A 370 8.51 12.17 7.00
CA GLY A 370 9.00 11.64 8.28
C GLY A 370 7.97 11.65 9.39
N GLN A 371 6.90 12.44 9.26
CA GLN A 371 5.91 12.64 10.32
C GLN A 371 5.22 11.34 10.75
N PRO A 372 4.80 10.42 9.84
CA PRO A 372 4.16 9.17 10.26
C PRO A 372 5.03 8.31 11.18
N LEU A 373 6.37 8.32 11.00
CA LEU A 373 7.27 7.60 11.90
C LEU A 373 7.29 8.23 13.30
N ILE A 374 7.26 9.56 13.38
CA ILE A 374 7.24 10.29 14.66
C ILE A 374 5.95 9.99 15.39
N ASP A 375 4.82 10.07 14.72
CA ASP A 375 3.48 9.80 15.27
C ASP A 375 3.39 8.35 15.77
N TYR A 376 3.87 7.40 14.98
CA TYR A 376 3.94 5.99 15.36
C TYR A 376 4.79 5.75 16.62
N ILE A 377 5.98 6.36 16.69
CA ILE A 377 6.84 6.25 17.88
C ILE A 377 6.16 6.86 19.11
N ASP A 378 5.47 7.98 18.96
CA ASP A 378 4.72 8.58 20.07
C ASP A 378 3.56 7.68 20.53
N ALA A 379 2.85 7.05 19.61
CA ALA A 379 1.77 6.09 19.90
C ALA A 379 2.27 4.85 20.68
N LEU A 380 3.53 4.44 20.49
CA LEU A 380 4.13 3.33 21.24
C LEU A 380 4.39 3.64 22.71
N ARG A 381 4.29 4.88 23.17
CA ARG A 381 4.61 5.27 24.56
C ARG A 381 3.65 4.63 25.57
N GLU A 382 2.36 4.61 25.29
CA GLU A 382 1.37 4.03 26.19
C GLU A 382 1.50 2.50 26.34
N PRO A 383 1.50 1.70 25.26
CA PRO A 383 1.75 0.27 25.37
C PRO A 383 3.15 -0.02 25.94
N GLY A 384 4.15 0.82 25.61
CA GLY A 384 5.51 0.71 26.14
C GLY A 384 5.57 0.88 27.67
N ARG A 385 4.75 1.76 28.26
CA ARG A 385 4.66 1.90 29.72
C ARG A 385 4.07 0.65 30.37
N VAL A 386 3.09 0.03 29.72
CA VAL A 386 2.53 -1.23 30.22
C VAL A 386 3.60 -2.33 30.20
N THR A 387 4.31 -2.46 29.09
CA THR A 387 5.40 -3.45 28.95
C THR A 387 6.52 -3.19 29.95
N ALA A 388 6.89 -1.93 30.18
CA ALA A 388 7.97 -1.57 31.11
C ALA A 388 7.63 -1.82 32.58
N ALA A 389 6.34 -1.97 32.92
CA ALA A 389 5.89 -2.31 34.27
C ALA A 389 5.89 -3.83 34.57
N ILE A 390 6.09 -4.63 33.56
CA ILE A 390 6.17 -6.11 33.68
C ILE A 390 7.51 -6.51 34.30
#